data_9ce1586194b90fb4e0d55f8875d515fa
#
_entry.id   9ce1586194b90fb4e0d55f8875d515fa
#
_cell.length_a   1.000
_cell.length_b   1.000
_cell.length_c   1.000
_cell.angle_alpha   90.00
_cell.angle_beta   90.00
_cell.angle_gamma   90.00
#
_symmetry.space_group_name_H-M   'P 1'
#
loop_
_entity.id
_entity.type
_entity.pdbx_description
1 polymer ?
#
loop_
_entity_poly.entity_id
_entity_poly.type
_entity_poly.pdbx_seq_one_letter_code
_entity_poly.pdbx_strand_id
1 'polypeptide(L)'
;SSTWFPVSDHPTDKATYSYEITVPEGRVAVANGLLEGSETADGRTTWRWNAPDPMAAYLATATVGDFRLEQYTAANGTPIIDAIDKSRQPGQYANLARTGEMLTFFEGLYGEYPFVSYGAIVDNDSVSYALETQTRSFFSGQASLGTVAHELAHQWMGNQVSPGRWADIWLNEGWATYSEWMWTEHDGGQTAAARFNALMNSPSQAAWNTVLADPGPFGLFDRPVYNRGAALLHALRVKVGDDVFFDIAKEWVARFGGGTATTSDFIALSEEVSHQDLATFFDVWAYQPPKPTSW
;
A
#
# COMPACT_ATOMS: atom_id res chain seq x y z
N SER A 1 10.43 -3.32 -12.40
CA SER A 1 11.77 -3.70 -11.90
C SER A 1 12.59 -4.42 -12.95
N SER A 2 12.03 -5.30 -13.77
CA SER A 2 12.76 -6.06 -14.81
C SER A 2 13.54 -5.21 -15.82
N THR A 3 13.36 -3.90 -15.83
CA THR A 3 14.09 -2.97 -16.72
C THR A 3 15.41 -2.44 -16.14
N TRP A 4 15.67 -2.61 -14.84
CA TRP A 4 16.87 -2.07 -14.21
C TRP A 4 17.74 -3.11 -13.48
N PHE A 5 17.19 -4.28 -13.13
CA PHE A 5 17.98 -5.40 -12.64
C PHE A 5 17.37 -6.76 -13.03
N PRO A 6 18.15 -7.83 -13.17
CA PRO A 6 17.62 -9.17 -13.45
C PRO A 6 16.75 -9.67 -12.31
N VAL A 7 15.51 -10.02 -12.60
CA VAL A 7 14.51 -10.40 -11.60
C VAL A 7 13.43 -11.28 -12.22
N SER A 8 12.87 -12.20 -11.43
CA SER A 8 11.57 -12.80 -11.72
C SER A 8 10.50 -11.77 -11.30
N ASP A 9 9.94 -11.06 -12.28
CA ASP A 9 9.03 -9.92 -12.02
C ASP A 9 7.62 -10.40 -11.68
N HIS A 10 7.53 -11.25 -10.66
CA HIS A 10 6.28 -11.78 -10.13
C HIS A 10 6.19 -11.53 -8.60
N PRO A 11 5.03 -11.15 -8.05
CA PRO A 11 4.93 -10.80 -6.63
C PRO A 11 5.22 -11.95 -5.65
N THR A 12 5.21 -13.20 -6.12
CA THR A 12 5.58 -14.36 -5.30
C THR A 12 7.09 -14.53 -5.10
N ASP A 13 7.91 -13.88 -5.92
CA ASP A 13 9.36 -13.94 -5.82
C ASP A 13 9.87 -12.81 -4.91
N LYS A 14 9.89 -13.08 -3.61
CA LYS A 14 10.36 -12.15 -2.60
C LYS A 14 11.83 -12.44 -2.24
N ALA A 15 12.60 -11.37 -2.03
CA ALA A 15 13.98 -11.43 -1.59
C ALA A 15 14.28 -10.32 -0.57
N THR A 16 15.39 -10.44 0.13
CA THR A 16 15.99 -9.35 0.90
C THR A 16 16.93 -8.55 0.01
N TYR A 17 17.14 -7.27 0.31
CA TYR A 17 17.93 -6.39 -0.53
C TYR A 17 18.97 -5.62 0.29
N SER A 18 20.18 -5.56 -0.24
CA SER A 18 21.23 -4.64 0.21
C SER A 18 21.65 -3.77 -0.96
N TYR A 19 21.74 -2.47 -0.73
CA TYR A 19 22.07 -1.52 -1.78
C TYR A 19 23.37 -0.79 -1.45
N GLU A 20 24.26 -0.73 -2.43
CA GLU A 20 25.44 0.13 -2.42
C GLU A 20 25.41 0.98 -3.69
N ILE A 21 25.06 2.27 -3.54
CA ILE A 21 24.80 3.16 -4.66
C ILE A 21 25.80 4.32 -4.62
N THR A 22 26.70 4.36 -5.61
CA THR A 22 27.74 5.39 -5.72
C THR A 22 27.34 6.44 -6.75
N VAL A 23 27.20 7.67 -6.28
CA VAL A 23 26.73 8.83 -7.08
C VAL A 23 27.74 9.97 -7.03
N PRO A 24 27.70 10.96 -7.92
CA PRO A 24 28.50 12.17 -7.79
C PRO A 24 28.30 12.85 -6.42
N GLU A 25 29.36 13.40 -5.85
CA GLU A 25 29.27 14.17 -4.61
C GLU A 25 28.19 15.26 -4.69
N GLY A 26 27.42 15.43 -3.60
CA GLY A 26 26.28 16.34 -3.54
C GLY A 26 24.95 15.75 -4.01
N ARG A 27 24.95 14.52 -4.56
CA ARG A 27 23.72 13.77 -4.85
C ARG A 27 23.40 12.79 -3.73
N VAL A 28 22.11 12.59 -3.53
CA VAL A 28 21.59 11.60 -2.57
C VAL A 28 21.02 10.41 -3.33
N ALA A 29 21.41 9.20 -2.91
CA ALA A 29 20.77 7.98 -3.37
C ALA A 29 19.89 7.42 -2.26
N VAL A 30 18.64 7.09 -2.59
CA VAL A 30 17.61 6.59 -1.67
C VAL A 30 17.14 5.22 -2.14
N ALA A 31 17.05 4.27 -1.20
CA ALA A 31 16.53 2.93 -1.47
C ALA A 31 15.62 2.46 -0.33
N ASN A 32 15.12 1.22 -0.43
CA ASN A 32 14.31 0.58 0.60
C ASN A 32 15.12 0.31 1.89
N GLY A 33 14.42 0.18 3.01
CA GLY A 33 14.98 -0.25 4.29
C GLY A 33 15.64 0.87 5.09
N LEU A 34 16.63 0.49 5.87
CA LEU A 34 17.40 1.40 6.74
C LEU A 34 18.62 1.98 6.00
N LEU A 35 18.89 3.25 6.23
CA LEU A 35 20.14 3.87 5.83
C LEU A 35 21.24 3.45 6.81
N GLU A 36 22.20 2.65 6.35
CA GLU A 36 23.35 2.22 7.15
C GLU A 36 24.47 3.28 7.19
N GLY A 37 24.49 4.18 6.21
CA GLY A 37 25.43 5.29 6.15
C GLY A 37 25.81 5.72 4.75
N SER A 38 26.67 6.71 4.68
CA SER A 38 27.27 7.15 3.41
C SER A 38 28.74 7.54 3.61
N GLU A 39 29.53 7.38 2.55
CA GLU A 39 30.95 7.72 2.53
C GLU A 39 31.28 8.50 1.26
N THR A 40 32.00 9.60 1.39
CA THR A 40 32.45 10.44 0.25
C THR A 40 33.93 10.30 0.06
N ALA A 41 34.36 9.93 -1.13
CA ALA A 41 35.74 9.85 -1.56
C ALA A 41 35.84 10.16 -3.07
N ASP A 42 36.91 10.80 -3.49
CA ASP A 42 37.23 11.08 -4.90
C ASP A 42 36.07 11.74 -5.69
N GLY A 43 35.32 12.68 -5.07
CA GLY A 43 34.23 13.42 -5.68
C GLY A 43 32.95 12.57 -5.90
N ARG A 44 32.83 11.46 -5.22
CA ARG A 44 31.67 10.57 -5.25
C ARG A 44 31.23 10.22 -3.84
N THR A 45 29.91 9.98 -3.65
CA THR A 45 29.34 9.50 -2.39
C THR A 45 28.69 8.15 -2.62
N THR A 46 29.06 7.17 -1.79
CA THR A 46 28.47 5.84 -1.75
C THR A 46 27.47 5.78 -0.60
N TRP A 47 26.22 5.49 -0.91
CA TRP A 47 25.10 5.31 0.03
C TRP A 47 24.83 3.83 0.22
N ARG A 48 24.68 3.39 1.49
CA ARG A 48 24.40 1.99 1.84
C ARG A 48 23.05 1.90 2.53
N TRP A 49 22.18 1.02 1.97
CA TRP A 49 20.84 0.75 2.48
C TRP A 49 20.64 -0.74 2.66
N ASN A 50 19.86 -1.12 3.67
CA ASN A 50 19.55 -2.53 3.97
C ASN A 50 18.06 -2.72 4.21
N ALA A 51 17.42 -3.55 3.38
CA ALA A 51 16.04 -3.99 3.48
C ALA A 51 16.03 -5.50 3.78
N PRO A 52 16.07 -5.88 5.07
CA PRO A 52 16.18 -7.27 5.50
C PRO A 52 14.87 -8.05 5.40
N ASP A 53 13.76 -7.37 5.24
CA ASP A 53 12.44 -7.98 5.14
C ASP A 53 12.17 -8.48 3.73
N PRO A 54 11.58 -9.68 3.55
CA PRO A 54 11.26 -10.18 2.21
C PRO A 54 10.37 -9.21 1.43
N MET A 55 10.78 -8.87 0.22
CA MET A 55 10.14 -7.86 -0.62
C MET A 55 9.98 -8.37 -2.05
N ALA A 56 8.78 -8.23 -2.62
CA ALA A 56 8.55 -8.48 -4.03
C ALA A 56 9.32 -7.46 -4.90
N ALA A 57 9.86 -7.90 -6.01
CA ALA A 57 10.77 -7.10 -6.82
C ALA A 57 10.17 -5.79 -7.35
N TYR A 58 8.86 -5.73 -7.57
CA TYR A 58 8.20 -4.51 -8.05
C TYR A 58 8.18 -3.38 -7.00
N LEU A 59 8.38 -3.71 -5.72
CA LEU A 59 8.43 -2.77 -4.59
C LEU A 59 9.84 -2.21 -4.35
N ALA A 60 10.86 -2.74 -5.05
CA ALA A 60 12.23 -2.28 -4.93
C ALA A 60 12.39 -0.90 -5.59
N THR A 61 13.08 0.00 -4.90
CA THR A 61 13.40 1.34 -5.40
C THR A 61 14.86 1.71 -5.23
N ALA A 62 15.39 2.45 -6.18
CA ALA A 62 16.68 3.13 -6.10
C ALA A 62 16.57 4.47 -6.85
N THR A 63 16.41 5.54 -6.10
CA THR A 63 16.20 6.89 -6.63
C THR A 63 17.41 7.76 -6.34
N VAL A 64 17.86 8.53 -7.33
CA VAL A 64 19.02 9.42 -7.21
C VAL A 64 18.61 10.83 -7.58
N GLY A 65 18.84 11.79 -6.68
CA GLY A 65 18.42 13.17 -6.92
C GLY A 65 19.07 14.19 -5.99
N ASP A 66 18.56 15.41 -6.04
CA ASP A 66 18.91 16.48 -5.13
C ASP A 66 17.95 16.51 -3.94
N PHE A 67 18.01 15.45 -3.15
CA PHE A 67 17.13 15.29 -1.99
C PHE A 67 17.75 15.91 -0.72
N ARG A 68 16.87 16.33 0.20
CA ARG A 68 17.17 16.40 1.63
C ARG A 68 16.53 15.20 2.31
N LEU A 69 17.22 14.64 3.29
CA LEU A 69 16.69 13.56 4.13
C LEU A 69 16.18 14.18 5.43
N GLU A 70 14.93 13.92 5.76
CA GLU A 70 14.32 14.26 7.04
C GLU A 70 14.13 12.94 7.81
N GLN A 71 14.68 12.87 9.03
CA GLN A 71 14.69 11.64 9.82
C GLN A 71 14.11 11.89 11.21
N TYR A 72 13.23 11.00 11.63
CA TYR A 72 12.67 11.02 12.98
C TYR A 72 12.21 9.60 13.37
N THR A 73 11.73 9.43 14.60
CA THR A 73 11.15 8.16 15.07
C THR A 73 9.68 8.38 15.37
N ALA A 74 8.81 7.55 14.83
CA ALA A 74 7.39 7.56 15.14
C ALA A 74 7.14 7.07 16.58
N ALA A 75 5.95 7.32 17.12
CA ALA A 75 5.61 7.00 18.51
C ALA A 75 5.70 5.49 18.82
N ASN A 76 5.47 4.64 17.84
CA ASN A 76 5.62 3.18 17.93
C ASN A 76 7.09 2.69 17.83
N GLY A 77 8.05 3.60 17.71
CA GLY A 77 9.47 3.27 17.58
C GLY A 77 9.97 3.08 16.14
N THR A 78 9.11 3.15 15.14
CA THR A 78 9.50 2.99 13.73
C THR A 78 10.37 4.16 13.27
N PRO A 79 11.58 3.92 12.76
CA PRO A 79 12.40 4.95 12.12
C PRO A 79 11.73 5.45 10.85
N ILE A 80 11.58 6.77 10.70
CA ILE A 80 11.03 7.40 9.52
C ILE A 80 12.14 8.15 8.79
N ILE A 81 12.23 7.94 7.48
CA ILE A 81 13.21 8.61 6.62
C ILE A 81 12.47 9.13 5.38
N ASP A 82 12.25 10.42 5.32
CA ASP A 82 11.64 11.08 4.17
C ASP A 82 12.73 11.72 3.29
N ALA A 83 12.73 11.38 2.02
CA ALA A 83 13.59 11.96 1.00
C ALA A 83 12.79 12.94 0.16
N ILE A 84 13.03 14.22 0.31
CA ILE A 84 12.26 15.28 -0.33
C ILE A 84 13.16 16.02 -1.31
N ASP A 85 12.76 16.03 -2.60
CA ASP A 85 13.47 16.83 -3.61
C ASP A 85 13.47 18.30 -3.19
N LYS A 86 14.64 18.94 -3.24
CA LYS A 86 14.84 20.31 -2.75
C LYS A 86 14.03 21.37 -3.50
N SER A 87 13.54 21.06 -4.70
CA SER A 87 12.66 21.95 -5.46
C SER A 87 11.21 21.96 -4.92
N ARG A 88 10.84 20.97 -4.08
CA ARG A 88 9.48 20.86 -3.54
C ARG A 88 9.21 21.90 -2.47
N GLN A 89 8.02 22.52 -2.58
CA GLN A 89 7.55 23.47 -1.59
C GLN A 89 6.90 22.74 -0.40
N PRO A 90 6.97 23.29 0.84
CA PRO A 90 6.44 22.64 2.03
C PRO A 90 4.99 22.16 1.91
N GLY A 91 4.10 22.93 1.26
CA GLY A 91 2.71 22.54 1.06
C GLY A 91 2.50 21.27 0.20
N GLN A 92 3.50 20.82 -0.54
CA GLN A 92 3.41 19.61 -1.37
C GLN A 92 3.64 18.32 -0.59
N TYR A 93 4.27 18.39 0.57
CA TYR A 93 4.59 17.24 1.42
C TYR A 93 4.18 17.41 2.90
N ALA A 94 3.48 18.48 3.23
CA ALA A 94 3.07 18.78 4.62
C ALA A 94 2.28 17.64 5.29
N ASN A 95 1.54 16.83 4.49
CA ASN A 95 0.76 15.71 5.01
C ASN A 95 1.62 14.54 5.53
N LEU A 96 2.90 14.46 5.14
CA LEU A 96 3.82 13.47 5.69
C LEU A 96 4.02 13.63 7.20
N ALA A 97 3.83 14.83 7.75
CA ALA A 97 3.85 15.06 9.19
C ALA A 97 2.80 14.23 9.96
N ARG A 98 1.76 13.71 9.27
CA ARG A 98 0.72 12.87 9.84
C ARG A 98 1.07 11.36 9.79
N THR A 99 2.21 10.98 9.20
CA THR A 99 2.62 9.58 9.04
C THR A 99 2.64 8.81 10.37
N GLY A 100 3.16 9.41 11.45
CA GLY A 100 3.20 8.76 12.76
C GLY A 100 1.82 8.49 13.36
N GLU A 101 0.85 9.39 13.14
CA GLU A 101 -0.55 9.18 13.55
C GLU A 101 -1.22 8.07 12.73
N MET A 102 -0.98 8.06 11.41
CA MET A 102 -1.50 7.02 10.51
C MET A 102 -0.92 5.64 10.86
N LEU A 103 0.38 5.55 11.17
CA LEU A 103 1.00 4.31 11.65
C LEU A 103 0.26 3.77 12.88
N THR A 104 0.08 4.59 13.91
CA THR A 104 -0.64 4.19 15.12
C THR A 104 -2.07 3.76 14.82
N PHE A 105 -2.76 4.47 13.95
CA PHE A 105 -4.13 4.14 13.55
C PHE A 105 -4.20 2.78 12.84
N PHE A 106 -3.35 2.55 11.84
CA PHE A 106 -3.35 1.29 11.07
C PHE A 106 -2.83 0.10 11.88
N GLU A 107 -1.89 0.30 12.81
CA GLU A 107 -1.49 -0.75 13.75
C GLU A 107 -2.67 -1.24 14.61
N GLY A 108 -3.55 -0.32 15.01
CA GLY A 108 -4.78 -0.68 15.72
C GLY A 108 -5.71 -1.58 14.90
N LEU A 109 -5.70 -1.44 13.57
CA LEU A 109 -6.57 -2.17 12.64
C LEU A 109 -5.94 -3.46 12.09
N TYR A 110 -4.62 -3.48 11.84
CA TYR A 110 -3.95 -4.53 11.07
C TYR A 110 -2.87 -5.29 11.84
N GLY A 111 -2.49 -4.81 13.03
CA GLY A 111 -1.36 -5.31 13.79
C GLY A 111 -0.10 -4.46 13.63
N GLU A 112 0.97 -4.82 14.35
CA GLU A 112 2.23 -4.07 14.37
C GLU A 112 2.76 -3.77 12.95
N TYR A 113 3.43 -2.62 12.81
CA TYR A 113 4.08 -2.24 11.55
C TYR A 113 5.14 -3.30 11.18
N PRO A 114 5.07 -3.87 9.95
CA PRO A 114 5.79 -5.11 9.67
C PRO A 114 7.26 -4.96 9.28
N PHE A 115 7.78 -3.73 9.09
CA PHE A 115 9.10 -3.51 8.51
C PHE A 115 10.02 -2.68 9.41
N VAL A 116 11.34 -2.72 9.11
CA VAL A 116 12.39 -2.07 9.91
C VAL A 116 12.35 -0.54 9.87
N SER A 117 11.67 0.07 8.91
CA SER A 117 11.55 1.53 8.77
C SER A 117 10.36 1.87 7.86
N TYR A 118 9.96 3.15 7.88
CA TYR A 118 9.07 3.71 6.87
C TYR A 118 9.56 5.09 6.41
N GLY A 119 8.91 5.68 5.44
CA GLY A 119 9.09 7.05 4.97
C GLY A 119 8.64 7.23 3.52
N ALA A 120 9.00 8.35 2.95
CA ALA A 120 8.56 8.76 1.64
C ALA A 120 9.72 9.19 0.74
N ILE A 121 9.54 9.06 -0.57
CA ILE A 121 10.29 9.79 -1.59
C ILE A 121 9.30 10.76 -2.22
N VAL A 122 9.52 12.07 -2.06
CA VAL A 122 8.75 13.11 -2.74
C VAL A 122 9.62 13.68 -3.85
N ASP A 123 9.40 13.19 -5.06
CA ASP A 123 10.20 13.55 -6.22
C ASP A 123 9.53 14.68 -7.04
N ASN A 124 10.31 15.32 -7.88
CA ASN A 124 9.82 16.31 -8.84
C ASN A 124 9.51 15.73 -10.22
N ASP A 125 9.54 14.41 -10.36
CA ASP A 125 9.24 13.72 -11.60
C ASP A 125 7.80 14.01 -12.08
N SER A 126 7.59 13.90 -13.38
CA SER A 126 6.31 14.22 -14.03
C SER A 126 5.36 13.02 -14.16
N VAL A 127 5.67 11.88 -13.53
CA VAL A 127 4.73 10.75 -13.46
C VAL A 127 3.49 11.14 -12.64
N SER A 128 2.34 10.59 -12.95
CA SER A 128 1.06 11.01 -12.38
C SER A 128 0.49 10.02 -11.37
N TYR A 129 1.37 9.25 -10.67
CA TYR A 129 0.98 8.26 -9.69
C TYR A 129 1.89 8.32 -8.45
N ALA A 130 1.43 7.72 -7.36
CA ALA A 130 2.24 7.31 -6.23
C ALA A 130 2.49 5.80 -6.33
N LEU A 131 3.45 5.27 -5.57
CA LEU A 131 3.77 3.85 -5.56
C LEU A 131 4.19 3.42 -4.16
N GLU A 132 3.67 2.30 -3.74
CA GLU A 132 3.80 1.70 -2.42
C GLU A 132 5.17 1.07 -2.14
N THR A 133 6.25 1.49 -2.81
CA THR A 133 7.57 0.87 -2.64
C THR A 133 7.86 0.57 -1.16
N GLN A 134 8.26 -0.66 -0.87
CA GLN A 134 8.31 -1.16 0.51
C GLN A 134 9.24 -0.30 1.37
N THR A 135 8.77 0.10 2.53
CA THR A 135 9.46 1.00 3.49
C THR A 135 9.70 2.43 3.00
N ARG A 136 9.38 2.75 1.73
CA ARG A 136 9.74 4.05 1.13
C ARG A 136 8.76 4.41 0.02
N SER A 137 7.52 4.76 0.38
CA SER A 137 6.49 5.09 -0.63
C SER A 137 6.89 6.28 -1.50
N PHE A 138 6.65 6.16 -2.79
CA PHE A 138 7.01 7.17 -3.78
C PHE A 138 5.82 8.07 -4.10
N PHE A 139 6.06 9.37 -4.12
CA PHE A 139 5.08 10.40 -4.49
C PHE A 139 5.64 11.30 -5.58
N SER A 140 4.97 11.33 -6.73
CA SER A 140 5.26 12.30 -7.78
C SER A 140 4.42 13.56 -7.56
N GLY A 141 5.03 14.66 -7.22
CA GLY A 141 4.32 15.92 -7.02
C GLY A 141 3.78 16.09 -5.60
N GLN A 142 2.46 16.12 -5.41
CA GLN A 142 1.86 16.37 -4.11
C GLN A 142 1.50 15.07 -3.39
N ALA A 143 2.03 14.90 -2.18
CA ALA A 143 1.59 13.86 -1.25
C ALA A 143 0.27 14.31 -0.59
N SER A 144 -0.87 13.98 -1.19
CA SER A 144 -2.18 14.28 -0.59
C SER A 144 -2.42 13.41 0.65
N LEU A 145 -3.26 13.86 1.58
CA LEU A 145 -3.52 13.13 2.82
C LEU A 145 -4.07 11.72 2.54
N GLY A 146 -5.02 11.60 1.61
CA GLY A 146 -5.57 10.30 1.19
C GLY A 146 -4.51 9.41 0.57
N THR A 147 -3.67 9.96 -0.33
CA THR A 147 -2.60 9.19 -0.98
C THR A 147 -1.56 8.72 0.04
N VAL A 148 -1.19 9.55 1.02
CA VAL A 148 -0.26 9.12 2.10
C VAL A 148 -0.85 7.95 2.89
N ALA A 149 -2.14 7.99 3.23
CA ALA A 149 -2.82 6.90 3.92
C ALA A 149 -2.90 5.63 3.06
N HIS A 150 -3.15 5.76 1.75
CA HIS A 150 -3.17 4.68 0.77
C HIS A 150 -1.82 3.95 0.71
N GLU A 151 -0.76 4.68 0.42
CA GLU A 151 0.58 4.11 0.26
C GLU A 151 1.13 3.52 1.57
N LEU A 152 0.75 4.10 2.71
CA LEU A 152 1.13 3.54 4.01
C LEU A 152 0.37 2.24 4.28
N ALA A 153 -0.92 2.16 3.98
CA ALA A 153 -1.72 0.95 4.20
C ALA A 153 -1.23 -0.24 3.39
N HIS A 154 -0.69 0.00 2.20
CA HIS A 154 -0.06 -1.02 1.39
C HIS A 154 1.08 -1.75 2.10
N GLN A 155 1.73 -1.15 3.09
CA GLN A 155 2.82 -1.81 3.80
C GLN A 155 2.34 -3.11 4.47
N TRP A 156 1.10 -3.16 4.96
CA TRP A 156 0.44 -4.39 5.43
C TRP A 156 -0.25 -5.14 4.29
N MET A 157 -1.07 -4.42 3.51
CA MET A 157 -1.99 -4.97 2.50
C MET A 157 -1.40 -4.82 1.09
N GLY A 158 -0.54 -5.75 0.72
CA GLY A 158 0.17 -5.74 -0.57
C GLY A 158 1.67 -6.02 -0.41
N ASN A 159 2.34 -5.37 0.53
CA ASN A 159 3.78 -5.53 0.73
C ASN A 159 4.08 -6.67 1.70
N GLN A 160 3.53 -6.65 2.91
CA GLN A 160 3.67 -7.74 3.87
C GLN A 160 2.97 -9.00 3.35
N VAL A 161 1.71 -8.89 2.94
CA VAL A 161 0.95 -9.94 2.26
C VAL A 161 0.82 -9.57 0.80
N SER A 162 1.62 -10.14 -0.08
CA SER A 162 1.57 -9.83 -1.51
C SER A 162 0.56 -10.73 -2.25
N PRO A 163 0.03 -10.30 -3.41
CA PRO A 163 -0.91 -11.11 -4.16
C PRO A 163 -0.22 -12.36 -4.73
N GLY A 164 -0.89 -13.51 -4.64
CA GLY A 164 -0.41 -14.77 -5.21
C GLY A 164 -0.43 -14.77 -6.74
N ARG A 165 -1.26 -13.94 -7.34
CA ARG A 165 -1.38 -13.68 -8.78
C ARG A 165 -1.74 -12.23 -9.00
N TRP A 166 -1.31 -11.65 -10.10
CA TRP A 166 -1.69 -10.28 -10.46
C TRP A 166 -3.22 -10.07 -10.57
N ALA A 167 -3.96 -11.13 -10.91
CA ALA A 167 -5.43 -11.08 -10.91
C ALA A 167 -6.04 -10.77 -9.54
N ASP A 168 -5.32 -11.05 -8.45
CA ASP A 168 -5.77 -10.79 -7.07
C ASP A 168 -5.39 -9.37 -6.57
N ILE A 169 -4.95 -8.46 -7.45
CA ILE A 169 -4.44 -7.11 -7.09
C ILE A 169 -5.47 -6.26 -6.32
N TRP A 170 -6.76 -6.56 -6.41
CA TRP A 170 -7.77 -5.88 -5.62
C TRP A 170 -7.59 -6.04 -4.11
N LEU A 171 -6.91 -7.12 -3.68
CA LEU A 171 -6.52 -7.33 -2.28
C LEU A 171 -5.52 -6.28 -1.79
N ASN A 172 -4.71 -5.71 -2.69
CA ASN A 172 -3.84 -4.58 -2.40
C ASN A 172 -4.66 -3.28 -2.49
N GLU A 173 -5.15 -2.96 -3.69
CA GLU A 173 -5.74 -1.67 -4.01
C GLU A 173 -7.08 -1.41 -3.33
N GLY A 174 -7.89 -2.46 -3.18
CA GLY A 174 -9.15 -2.39 -2.45
C GLY A 174 -8.94 -2.09 -0.97
N TRP A 175 -7.98 -2.77 -0.31
CA TRP A 175 -7.63 -2.51 1.08
C TRP A 175 -7.01 -1.12 1.26
N ALA A 176 -6.08 -0.70 0.41
CA ALA A 176 -5.48 0.63 0.50
C ALA A 176 -6.52 1.74 0.29
N THR A 177 -7.42 1.59 -0.69
CA THR A 177 -8.52 2.54 -0.90
C THR A 177 -9.50 2.54 0.29
N TYR A 178 -9.81 1.38 0.86
CA TYR A 178 -10.65 1.33 2.05
C TYR A 178 -9.98 1.96 3.26
N SER A 179 -8.68 1.82 3.38
CA SER A 179 -7.87 2.48 4.40
C SER A 179 -7.89 4.01 4.29
N GLU A 180 -7.90 4.56 3.06
CA GLU A 180 -8.15 5.99 2.85
C GLU A 180 -9.52 6.41 3.41
N TRP A 181 -10.56 5.59 3.19
CA TRP A 181 -11.90 5.91 3.68
C TRP A 181 -11.93 5.90 5.20
N MET A 182 -11.35 4.90 5.84
CA MET A 182 -11.29 4.77 7.30
C MET A 182 -10.42 5.87 7.92
N TRP A 183 -9.28 6.20 7.33
CA TRP A 183 -8.47 7.33 7.79
C TRP A 183 -9.23 8.66 7.67
N THR A 184 -9.90 8.90 6.55
CA THR A 184 -10.69 10.12 6.36
C THR A 184 -11.80 10.24 7.43
N GLU A 185 -12.46 9.14 7.76
CA GLU A 185 -13.48 9.08 8.82
C GLU A 185 -12.87 9.37 10.19
N HIS A 186 -11.72 8.74 10.50
CA HIS A 186 -10.98 8.95 11.74
C HIS A 186 -10.55 10.42 11.90
N ASP A 187 -10.15 11.09 10.82
CA ASP A 187 -9.76 12.50 10.78
C ASP A 187 -10.96 13.48 10.77
N GLY A 188 -12.18 12.98 11.01
CA GLY A 188 -13.40 13.79 11.11
C GLY A 188 -14.02 14.17 9.76
N GLY A 189 -13.58 13.55 8.67
CA GLY A 189 -14.13 13.76 7.33
C GLY A 189 -15.31 12.85 7.00
N GLN A 190 -15.53 12.59 5.71
CA GLN A 190 -16.60 11.75 5.22
C GLN A 190 -16.42 10.30 5.70
N THR A 191 -17.48 9.70 6.26
CA THR A 191 -17.46 8.32 6.75
C THR A 191 -17.31 7.30 5.61
N ALA A 192 -16.73 6.13 5.91
CA ALA A 192 -16.63 5.02 4.97
C ALA A 192 -18.03 4.59 4.47
N ALA A 193 -19.02 4.55 5.37
CA ALA A 193 -20.42 4.28 5.00
C ALA A 193 -21.00 5.32 4.02
N ALA A 194 -20.69 6.61 4.20
CA ALA A 194 -21.16 7.65 3.29
C ALA A 194 -20.51 7.53 1.90
N ARG A 195 -19.21 7.19 1.83
CA ARG A 195 -18.51 6.91 0.57
C ARG A 195 -19.07 5.67 -0.13
N PHE A 196 -19.27 4.60 0.61
CA PHE A 196 -19.90 3.38 0.11
C PHE A 196 -21.30 3.67 -0.47
N ASN A 197 -22.16 4.37 0.28
CA ASN A 197 -23.50 4.73 -0.19
C ASN A 197 -23.47 5.62 -1.44
N ALA A 198 -22.54 6.57 -1.52
CA ALA A 198 -22.36 7.41 -2.70
C ALA A 198 -22.01 6.59 -3.94
N LEU A 199 -21.11 5.59 -3.79
CA LEU A 199 -20.73 4.68 -4.87
C LEU A 199 -21.91 3.78 -5.28
N MET A 200 -22.61 3.19 -4.31
CA MET A 200 -23.78 2.33 -4.55
C MET A 200 -24.93 3.08 -5.20
N ASN A 201 -25.16 4.34 -4.88
CA ASN A 201 -26.22 5.17 -5.46
C ASN A 201 -25.82 5.87 -6.76
N SER A 202 -24.54 5.77 -7.17
CA SER A 202 -24.10 6.36 -8.42
C SER A 202 -24.81 5.73 -9.61
N PRO A 203 -25.29 6.54 -10.57
CA PRO A 203 -25.86 6.01 -11.82
C PRO A 203 -24.80 5.43 -12.75
N SER A 204 -23.52 5.75 -12.52
CA SER A 204 -22.41 5.24 -13.32
C SER A 204 -22.21 3.75 -13.11
N GLN A 205 -22.13 2.99 -14.20
CA GLN A 205 -21.79 1.58 -14.18
C GLN A 205 -20.28 1.32 -14.31
N ALA A 206 -19.47 2.38 -14.44
CA ALA A 206 -18.05 2.24 -14.71
C ALA A 206 -17.28 1.46 -13.60
N ALA A 207 -17.74 1.55 -12.34
CA ALA A 207 -17.14 0.81 -11.22
C ALA A 207 -17.57 -0.68 -11.17
N TRP A 208 -18.52 -1.12 -12.01
CA TRP A 208 -19.19 -2.41 -11.87
C TRP A 208 -19.00 -3.37 -13.03
N ASN A 209 -18.34 -2.93 -14.11
CA ASN A 209 -18.20 -3.72 -15.33
C ASN A 209 -16.94 -4.62 -15.34
N THR A 210 -16.26 -4.72 -14.21
CA THR A 210 -15.02 -5.51 -14.07
C THR A 210 -15.25 -6.65 -13.10
N VAL A 211 -14.80 -7.85 -13.45
CA VAL A 211 -14.66 -8.96 -12.51
C VAL A 211 -13.51 -8.65 -11.57
N LEU A 212 -13.79 -8.46 -10.28
CA LEU A 212 -12.81 -7.95 -9.34
C LEU A 212 -11.65 -8.95 -9.12
N ALA A 213 -11.96 -10.24 -9.00
CA ALA A 213 -10.99 -11.32 -8.79
C ALA A 213 -10.25 -11.75 -10.08
N ASP A 214 -10.59 -11.14 -11.22
CA ASP A 214 -9.87 -11.29 -12.49
C ASP A 214 -10.16 -10.09 -13.41
N PRO A 215 -9.53 -8.93 -13.19
CA PRO A 215 -9.76 -7.74 -14.00
C PRO A 215 -9.14 -7.85 -15.40
N GLY A 216 -8.44 -8.95 -15.68
CA GLY A 216 -7.66 -9.13 -16.91
C GLY A 216 -6.35 -8.32 -16.92
N PRO A 217 -5.44 -8.63 -17.84
CA PRO A 217 -4.07 -8.09 -17.82
C PRO A 217 -3.98 -6.57 -18.08
N PHE A 218 -5.01 -5.96 -18.64
CA PHE A 218 -5.06 -4.53 -18.93
C PHE A 218 -5.91 -3.74 -17.92
N GLY A 219 -6.65 -4.42 -17.05
CA GLY A 219 -7.54 -3.83 -16.05
C GLY A 219 -7.02 -3.82 -14.63
N LEU A 220 -5.78 -4.27 -14.39
CA LEU A 220 -5.20 -4.46 -13.06
C LEU A 220 -5.24 -3.18 -12.20
N PHE A 221 -5.05 -2.02 -12.81
CA PHE A 221 -5.00 -0.72 -12.15
C PHE A 221 -6.14 0.21 -12.58
N ASP A 222 -7.24 -0.36 -13.07
CA ASP A 222 -8.44 0.40 -13.39
C ASP A 222 -9.23 0.76 -12.12
N ARG A 223 -9.92 1.90 -12.14
CA ARG A 223 -10.71 2.40 -11.01
C ARG A 223 -11.64 1.39 -10.35
N PRO A 224 -12.26 0.44 -11.08
CA PRO A 224 -13.07 -0.60 -10.45
C PRO A 224 -12.31 -1.44 -9.42
N VAL A 225 -11.06 -1.77 -9.68
CA VAL A 225 -10.23 -2.57 -8.75
C VAL A 225 -10.12 -1.88 -7.39
N TYR A 226 -9.91 -0.58 -7.39
CA TYR A 226 -9.84 0.28 -6.20
C TYR A 226 -11.22 0.45 -5.54
N ASN A 227 -12.15 1.04 -6.27
CA ASN A 227 -13.43 1.48 -5.70
C ASN A 227 -14.36 0.32 -5.35
N ARG A 228 -14.48 -0.68 -6.23
CA ARG A 228 -15.29 -1.87 -5.96
C ARG A 228 -14.61 -2.76 -4.91
N GLY A 229 -13.27 -2.84 -4.91
CA GLY A 229 -12.51 -3.53 -3.87
C GLY A 229 -12.80 -2.93 -2.48
N ALA A 230 -12.70 -1.61 -2.34
CA ALA A 230 -13.06 -0.91 -1.11
C ALA A 230 -14.53 -1.10 -0.72
N ALA A 231 -15.44 -1.09 -1.70
CA ALA A 231 -16.87 -1.31 -1.45
C ALA A 231 -17.17 -2.75 -1.01
N LEU A 232 -16.48 -3.76 -1.58
CA LEU A 232 -16.58 -5.15 -1.13
C LEU A 232 -16.17 -5.27 0.35
N LEU A 233 -15.04 -4.67 0.72
CA LEU A 233 -14.55 -4.68 2.10
C LEU A 233 -15.52 -3.99 3.05
N HIS A 234 -16.09 -2.86 2.67
CA HIS A 234 -17.12 -2.21 3.48
C HIS A 234 -18.39 -3.06 3.62
N ALA A 235 -18.85 -3.68 2.52
CA ALA A 235 -20.00 -4.58 2.55
C ALA A 235 -19.73 -5.82 3.43
N LEU A 236 -18.51 -6.38 3.38
CA LEU A 236 -18.09 -7.46 4.27
C LEU A 236 -18.15 -7.01 5.74
N ARG A 237 -17.60 -5.83 6.05
CA ARG A 237 -17.65 -5.26 7.39
C ARG A 237 -19.09 -5.10 7.91
N VAL A 238 -20.00 -4.62 7.06
CA VAL A 238 -21.42 -4.51 7.41
C VAL A 238 -22.04 -5.90 7.67
N LYS A 239 -21.64 -6.91 6.89
CA LYS A 239 -22.19 -8.27 6.98
C LYS A 239 -21.73 -9.02 8.22
N VAL A 240 -20.44 -8.94 8.55
CA VAL A 240 -19.84 -9.71 9.67
C VAL A 240 -19.76 -8.92 10.97
N GLY A 241 -19.88 -7.59 10.91
CA GLY A 241 -19.70 -6.65 12.04
C GLY A 241 -18.26 -6.19 12.20
N ASP A 242 -18.09 -5.06 12.90
CA ASP A 242 -16.81 -4.36 13.03
C ASP A 242 -15.71 -5.23 13.66
N ASP A 243 -16.00 -5.83 14.81
CA ASP A 243 -15.01 -6.62 15.56
C ASP A 243 -14.47 -7.77 14.70
N VAL A 244 -15.38 -8.56 14.11
CA VAL A 244 -15.02 -9.71 13.27
C VAL A 244 -14.28 -9.27 12.01
N PHE A 245 -14.67 -8.14 11.40
CA PHE A 245 -13.98 -7.63 10.23
C PHE A 245 -12.52 -7.26 10.51
N PHE A 246 -12.26 -6.60 11.63
CA PHE A 246 -10.88 -6.25 12.00
C PHE A 246 -10.08 -7.46 12.52
N ASP A 247 -10.74 -8.47 13.09
CA ASP A 247 -10.09 -9.74 13.38
C ASP A 247 -9.68 -10.46 12.08
N ILE A 248 -10.52 -10.45 11.03
CA ILE A 248 -10.14 -10.95 9.69
C ILE A 248 -8.91 -10.21 9.17
N ALA A 249 -8.86 -8.87 9.27
CA ALA A 249 -7.75 -8.08 8.79
C ALA A 249 -6.43 -8.41 9.53
N LYS A 250 -6.47 -8.54 10.86
CA LYS A 250 -5.31 -8.92 11.68
C LYS A 250 -4.85 -10.34 11.39
N GLU A 251 -5.77 -11.29 11.32
CA GLU A 251 -5.46 -12.69 10.99
C GLU A 251 -4.89 -12.82 9.57
N TRP A 252 -5.36 -12.02 8.62
CA TRP A 252 -4.79 -11.96 7.26
C TRP A 252 -3.32 -11.60 7.29
N VAL A 253 -2.96 -10.53 7.98
CA VAL A 253 -1.57 -10.10 8.11
C VAL A 253 -0.75 -11.12 8.91
N ALA A 254 -1.30 -11.67 10.00
CA ALA A 254 -0.59 -12.62 10.84
C ALA A 254 -0.30 -13.95 10.14
N ARG A 255 -1.23 -14.47 9.35
CA ARG A 255 -1.09 -15.79 8.70
C ARG A 255 -0.29 -15.76 7.41
N PHE A 256 -0.45 -14.70 6.62
CA PHE A 256 0.15 -14.63 5.28
C PHE A 256 1.32 -13.64 5.20
N GLY A 257 1.64 -12.97 6.30
CA GLY A 257 2.73 -11.99 6.36
C GLY A 257 4.07 -12.56 5.95
N GLY A 258 4.85 -11.79 5.18
CA GLY A 258 6.11 -12.19 4.57
C GLY A 258 5.95 -13.10 3.35
N GLY A 259 4.72 -13.54 3.06
CA GLY A 259 4.38 -14.44 1.97
C GLY A 259 3.43 -13.82 0.94
N THR A 260 2.63 -14.69 0.33
CA THR A 260 1.64 -14.33 -0.69
C THR A 260 0.31 -15.05 -0.42
N ALA A 261 -0.78 -14.42 -0.83
CA ALA A 261 -2.11 -15.03 -0.71
C ALA A 261 -3.01 -14.63 -1.88
N THR A 262 -4.11 -15.35 -2.04
CA THR A 262 -5.07 -15.21 -3.14
C THR A 262 -6.44 -14.76 -2.64
N THR A 263 -7.31 -14.38 -3.56
CA THR A 263 -8.72 -14.14 -3.26
C THR A 263 -9.39 -15.34 -2.58
N SER A 264 -9.04 -16.57 -2.99
CA SER A 264 -9.59 -17.79 -2.36
C SER A 264 -9.11 -17.94 -0.91
N ASP A 265 -7.87 -17.58 -0.59
CA ASP A 265 -7.36 -17.60 0.79
C ASP A 265 -8.08 -16.56 1.65
N PHE A 266 -8.35 -15.36 1.09
CA PHE A 266 -9.10 -14.33 1.80
C PHE A 266 -10.55 -14.74 2.09
N ILE A 267 -11.22 -15.41 1.14
CA ILE A 267 -12.57 -15.96 1.33
C ILE A 267 -12.55 -17.00 2.44
N ALA A 268 -11.66 -17.99 2.36
CA ALA A 268 -11.57 -19.07 3.35
C ALA A 268 -11.28 -18.53 4.76
N LEU A 269 -10.38 -17.56 4.88
CA LEU A 269 -10.10 -16.89 6.16
C LEU A 269 -11.32 -16.14 6.69
N SER A 270 -12.01 -15.40 5.80
CA SER A 270 -13.21 -14.63 6.20
C SER A 270 -14.32 -15.54 6.71
N GLU A 271 -14.55 -16.70 6.09
CA GLU A 271 -15.50 -17.70 6.53
C GLU A 271 -15.10 -18.35 7.86
N GLU A 272 -13.82 -18.69 8.00
CA GLU A 272 -13.27 -19.28 9.23
C GLU A 272 -13.45 -18.34 10.42
N VAL A 273 -13.01 -17.07 10.30
CA VAL A 273 -13.02 -16.10 11.41
C VAL A 273 -14.45 -15.65 11.73
N SER A 274 -15.29 -15.46 10.71
CA SER A 274 -16.68 -15.01 10.92
C SER A 274 -17.63 -16.14 11.33
N HIS A 275 -17.26 -17.40 11.13
CA HIS A 275 -18.13 -18.56 11.27
C HIS A 275 -19.41 -18.46 10.41
N GLN A 276 -19.34 -17.77 9.26
CA GLN A 276 -20.45 -17.58 8.32
C GLN A 276 -20.10 -18.18 6.96
N ASP A 277 -21.11 -18.69 6.26
CA ASP A 277 -21.00 -18.99 4.83
C ASP A 277 -21.05 -17.67 4.05
N LEU A 278 -19.93 -17.31 3.42
CA LEU A 278 -19.77 -16.11 2.62
C LEU A 278 -19.65 -16.39 1.11
N ALA A 279 -19.83 -17.63 0.68
CA ALA A 279 -19.66 -18.02 -0.73
C ALA A 279 -20.54 -17.19 -1.68
N THR A 280 -21.83 -17.04 -1.38
CA THR A 280 -22.74 -16.22 -2.19
C THR A 280 -22.36 -14.74 -2.16
N PHE A 281 -21.90 -14.23 -1.02
CA PHE A 281 -21.44 -12.86 -0.88
C PHE A 281 -20.25 -12.58 -1.82
N PHE A 282 -19.20 -13.39 -1.74
CA PHE A 282 -18.01 -13.19 -2.58
C PHE A 282 -18.28 -13.49 -4.05
N ASP A 283 -19.16 -14.45 -4.38
CA ASP A 283 -19.56 -14.68 -5.77
C ASP A 283 -20.11 -13.40 -6.41
N VAL A 284 -21.02 -12.73 -5.75
CA VAL A 284 -21.66 -11.50 -6.25
C VAL A 284 -20.67 -10.32 -6.29
N TRP A 285 -19.82 -10.19 -5.28
CA TRP A 285 -18.93 -9.02 -5.16
C TRP A 285 -17.63 -9.15 -5.96
N ALA A 286 -17.02 -10.33 -5.98
CA ALA A 286 -15.70 -10.53 -6.55
C ALA A 286 -15.72 -11.14 -7.96
N TYR A 287 -16.70 -12.02 -8.26
CA TYR A 287 -16.70 -12.82 -9.48
C TYR A 287 -17.74 -12.42 -10.52
N GLN A 288 -18.76 -11.67 -10.15
CA GLN A 288 -19.78 -11.19 -11.09
C GLN A 288 -19.57 -9.71 -11.44
N PRO A 289 -19.66 -9.32 -12.74
CA PRO A 289 -19.43 -7.94 -13.13
C PRO A 289 -20.51 -6.94 -12.71
N PRO A 290 -21.84 -7.24 -12.63
CA PRO A 290 -22.80 -6.20 -12.33
C PRO A 290 -22.74 -5.71 -10.88
N LYS A 291 -23.27 -4.51 -10.67
CA LYS A 291 -23.41 -3.95 -9.32
C LYS A 291 -24.24 -4.88 -8.44
N PRO A 292 -23.74 -5.30 -7.27
CA PRO A 292 -24.53 -6.08 -6.33
C PRO A 292 -25.79 -5.35 -5.89
N THR A 293 -26.93 -6.06 -5.89
CA THR A 293 -28.21 -5.52 -5.45
C THR A 293 -28.73 -6.19 -4.17
N SER A 294 -28.14 -7.34 -3.81
CA SER A 294 -28.37 -8.07 -2.56
C SER A 294 -27.14 -8.92 -2.24
N TRP A 295 -26.79 -9.06 -0.97
CA TRP A 295 -25.65 -9.86 -0.48
C TRP A 295 -25.82 -10.30 0.97
#